data_f05d154e5b72bf45da41482a44843134
#
_entry.id   f05d154e5b72bf45da41482a44843134
#
_cell.length_a   1.000
_cell.length_b   1.000
_cell.length_c   1.000
_cell.angle_alpha   90.00
_cell.angle_beta   90.00
_cell.angle_gamma   90.00
#
_symmetry.space_group_name_H-M   'P 1'
#
loop_
_entity.id
_entity.type
_entity.pdbx_description
1 polymer ?
#
loop_
_entity_poly.entity_id
_entity_poly.type
_entity_poly.pdbx_seq_one_letter_code
_entity_poly.pdbx_strand_id
1 'polypeptide(L)'
;MTKIATISVLFAVLMTACVSKKKYNQVENQKTALQEEISNLKSDSKECNENYAELEDEVMSYKQKIAQLQGDSENKIELTENGQVVSETTKANVRKVFSKMPADQRSKAKTLEDSINLAVGYNIKSNLLTQMKDEDKEADDAIEVSVAEPVVRITLTDKVLFKSGSYWVDKKAYNLLARIAEVINSEPNMDIRVEGHADNMKLSEKSYIVDNWDLSIRRAASVVRTLENKFEVGGDRLIASGRSHYYPVADNSTSEGRAKNRRTTILLLPKIDRYMEILNK
;
A
#
# COMPACT_ATOMS: atom_id res chain seq x y z
N MET A 1 27.34 -57.28 67.57
CA MET A 1 26.96 -55.87 67.28
C MET A 1 26.91 -55.48 65.88
N THR A 2 27.54 -56.13 64.93
CA THR A 2 27.57 -55.83 63.48
C THR A 2 26.27 -56.12 62.71
N LYS A 3 25.49 -57.12 63.09
CA LYS A 3 24.23 -57.46 62.40
C LYS A 3 23.06 -56.53 62.66
N ILE A 4 23.05 -55.86 63.82
CA ILE A 4 22.00 -54.88 64.17
C ILE A 4 22.25 -53.57 63.43
N ALA A 5 23.50 -53.16 63.27
CA ALA A 5 23.87 -51.95 62.55
C ALA A 5 23.52 -52.05 61.02
N THR A 6 23.71 -53.23 60.45
CA THR A 6 23.36 -53.44 59.00
C THR A 6 21.86 -53.42 58.75
N ILE A 7 21.05 -53.89 59.67
CA ILE A 7 19.58 -53.88 59.55
C ILE A 7 19.05 -52.44 59.73
N SER A 8 19.61 -51.65 60.64
CA SER A 8 19.24 -50.25 60.82
C SER A 8 19.57 -49.39 59.60
N VAL A 9 20.70 -49.58 58.96
CA VAL A 9 21.08 -48.88 57.72
C VAL A 9 20.16 -49.25 56.55
N LEU A 10 19.82 -50.54 56.42
CA LEU A 10 18.90 -51.00 55.36
C LEU A 10 17.48 -50.42 55.55
N PHE A 11 17.01 -50.28 56.80
CA PHE A 11 15.70 -49.70 57.11
C PHE A 11 15.68 -48.18 56.92
N ALA A 12 16.78 -47.49 57.15
CA ALA A 12 16.92 -46.05 56.89
C ALA A 12 16.91 -45.75 55.38
N VAL A 13 17.52 -46.60 54.54
CA VAL A 13 17.52 -46.45 53.09
C VAL A 13 16.12 -46.71 52.49
N LEU A 14 15.32 -47.60 53.05
CA LEU A 14 13.94 -47.83 52.64
C LEU A 14 12.98 -46.70 52.99
N MET A 15 13.27 -45.90 54.02
CA MET A 15 12.42 -44.79 54.43
C MET A 15 12.63 -43.52 53.58
N THR A 16 13.74 -43.41 52.86
CA THR A 16 14.02 -42.23 52.01
C THR A 16 13.37 -42.31 50.60
N ALA A 17 12.80 -43.49 50.26
CA ALA A 17 12.18 -43.70 48.96
C ALA A 17 10.66 -43.40 48.91
N CYS A 18 10.04 -42.94 50.01
CA CYS A 18 8.63 -42.60 50.01
C CYS A 18 8.39 -41.19 49.51
N VAL A 19 8.11 -41.10 48.23
CA VAL A 19 7.53 -39.87 47.68
C VAL A 19 6.22 -39.59 48.42
N SER A 20 6.10 -38.38 49.01
CA SER A 20 4.88 -37.97 49.72
C SER A 20 3.66 -38.23 48.82
N LYS A 21 2.63 -38.92 49.35
CA LYS A 21 1.37 -39.20 48.66
C LYS A 21 0.78 -37.94 47.97
N LYS A 22 1.01 -36.78 48.57
CA LYS A 22 0.61 -35.50 48.02
C LYS A 22 1.36 -35.16 46.72
N LYS A 23 2.68 -35.40 46.68
CA LYS A 23 3.50 -35.21 45.48
C LYS A 23 3.16 -36.21 44.37
N TYR A 24 2.93 -37.46 44.73
CA TYR A 24 2.50 -38.46 43.77
C TYR A 24 1.16 -38.11 43.11
N ASN A 25 0.14 -37.73 43.89
CA ASN A 25 -1.15 -37.33 43.38
C ASN A 25 -1.04 -36.05 42.53
N GLN A 26 -0.15 -35.12 42.89
CA GLN A 26 0.08 -33.91 42.11
C GLN A 26 0.68 -34.21 40.71
N VAL A 27 1.64 -35.12 40.66
CA VAL A 27 2.25 -35.55 39.41
C VAL A 27 1.26 -36.35 38.54
N GLU A 28 0.44 -37.20 39.17
CA GLU A 28 -0.59 -37.99 38.48
C GLU A 28 -1.68 -37.07 37.88
N ASN A 29 -2.11 -36.03 38.61
CA ASN A 29 -3.03 -35.02 38.10
C ASN A 29 -2.43 -34.17 36.97
N GLN A 30 -1.14 -33.80 37.07
CA GLN A 30 -0.44 -33.14 35.98
C GLN A 30 -0.30 -34.01 34.74
N LYS A 31 -0.01 -35.31 34.93
CA LYS A 31 0.08 -36.27 33.83
C LYS A 31 -1.27 -36.42 33.12
N THR A 32 -2.37 -36.54 33.87
CA THR A 32 -3.73 -36.63 33.28
C THR A 32 -4.11 -35.36 32.52
N ALA A 33 -3.85 -34.19 33.09
CA ALA A 33 -4.09 -32.90 32.42
C ALA A 33 -3.29 -32.75 31.11
N LEU A 34 -2.00 -33.14 31.15
CA LEU A 34 -1.15 -33.13 29.95
C LEU A 34 -1.60 -34.15 28.89
N GLN A 35 -2.09 -35.30 29.31
CA GLN A 35 -2.65 -36.30 28.40
C GLN A 35 -3.93 -35.79 27.72
N GLU A 36 -4.77 -35.09 28.45
CA GLU A 36 -5.98 -34.42 27.91
C GLU A 36 -5.61 -33.32 26.94
N GLU A 37 -4.65 -32.47 27.28
CA GLU A 37 -4.12 -31.43 26.41
C GLU A 37 -3.50 -31.99 25.13
N ILE A 38 -2.72 -33.06 25.21
CA ILE A 38 -2.18 -33.75 24.04
C ILE A 38 -3.30 -34.35 23.16
N SER A 39 -4.36 -34.88 23.77
CA SER A 39 -5.52 -35.40 23.04
C SER A 39 -6.24 -34.27 22.27
N ASN A 40 -6.46 -33.15 22.93
CA ASN A 40 -7.11 -31.97 22.32
C ASN A 40 -6.26 -31.41 21.19
N LEU A 41 -4.96 -31.20 21.42
CA LEU A 41 -4.03 -30.72 20.38
C LEU A 41 -3.94 -31.67 19.17
N LYS A 42 -4.02 -32.98 19.40
CA LYS A 42 -4.08 -33.95 18.29
C LYS A 42 -5.38 -33.86 17.50
N SER A 43 -6.52 -33.61 18.19
CA SER A 43 -7.82 -33.41 17.55
C SER A 43 -7.80 -32.13 16.71
N ASP A 44 -7.34 -31.02 17.30
CA ASP A 44 -7.24 -29.72 16.62
C ASP A 44 -6.28 -29.78 15.41
N SER A 45 -5.16 -30.49 15.57
CA SER A 45 -4.20 -30.70 14.47
C SER A 45 -4.82 -31.55 13.34
N LYS A 46 -5.65 -32.54 13.68
CA LYS A 46 -6.35 -33.36 12.69
C LYS A 46 -7.38 -32.54 11.93
N GLU A 47 -8.20 -31.77 12.65
CA GLU A 47 -9.20 -30.86 12.06
C GLU A 47 -8.53 -29.80 11.16
N CYS A 48 -7.42 -29.21 11.63
CA CYS A 48 -6.64 -28.27 10.83
C CYS A 48 -6.11 -28.90 9.53
N ASN A 49 -5.61 -30.14 9.58
CA ASN A 49 -5.14 -30.85 8.39
C ASN A 49 -6.28 -31.22 7.44
N GLU A 50 -7.46 -31.58 7.96
CA GLU A 50 -8.64 -31.87 7.15
C GLU A 50 -9.13 -30.59 6.43
N ASN A 51 -9.20 -29.47 7.13
CA ASN A 51 -9.55 -28.16 6.56
C ASN A 51 -8.51 -27.70 5.51
N TYR A 52 -7.22 -27.99 5.76
CA TYR A 52 -6.16 -27.68 4.80
C TYR A 52 -6.30 -28.50 3.52
N ALA A 53 -6.60 -29.78 3.62
CA ALA A 53 -6.83 -30.65 2.46
C ALA A 53 -8.07 -30.23 1.66
N GLU A 54 -9.16 -29.84 2.34
CA GLU A 54 -10.37 -29.34 1.69
C GLU A 54 -10.10 -28.04 0.92
N LEU A 55 -9.34 -27.11 1.54
CA LEU A 55 -8.94 -25.86 0.90
C LEU A 55 -8.01 -26.10 -0.30
N GLU A 56 -7.12 -27.08 -0.23
CA GLU A 56 -6.24 -27.46 -1.34
C GLU A 56 -7.03 -28.02 -2.53
N ASP A 57 -8.04 -28.85 -2.26
CA ASP A 57 -8.96 -29.37 -3.28
C ASP A 57 -9.82 -28.25 -3.90
N GLU A 58 -10.28 -27.29 -3.10
CA GLU A 58 -11.03 -26.13 -3.58
C GLU A 58 -10.18 -25.26 -4.49
N VAL A 59 -8.94 -24.95 -4.09
CA VAL A 59 -7.96 -24.23 -4.92
C VAL A 59 -7.67 -24.97 -6.22
N MET A 60 -7.55 -26.28 -6.18
CA MET A 60 -7.34 -27.09 -7.38
C MET A 60 -8.55 -27.05 -8.31
N SER A 61 -9.77 -27.09 -7.77
CA SER A 61 -11.01 -26.96 -8.53
C SER A 61 -11.14 -25.59 -9.22
N TYR A 62 -10.78 -24.50 -8.52
CA TYR A 62 -10.74 -23.17 -9.11
C TYR A 62 -9.68 -23.05 -10.20
N LYS A 63 -8.49 -23.63 -10.01
CA LYS A 63 -7.45 -23.67 -11.06
C LYS A 63 -7.94 -24.41 -12.30
N GLN A 64 -8.65 -25.51 -12.15
CA GLN A 64 -9.24 -26.26 -13.27
C GLN A 64 -10.35 -25.47 -13.97
N LYS A 65 -11.24 -24.79 -13.23
CA LYS A 65 -12.26 -23.90 -13.78
C LYS A 65 -11.66 -22.74 -14.55
N ILE A 66 -10.61 -22.13 -14.01
CA ILE A 66 -9.87 -21.05 -14.67
C ILE A 66 -9.25 -21.57 -15.97
N ALA A 67 -8.60 -22.75 -15.96
CA ALA A 67 -8.01 -23.36 -17.13
C ALA A 67 -9.06 -23.68 -18.21
N GLN A 68 -10.26 -24.11 -17.80
CA GLN A 68 -11.38 -24.40 -18.70
C GLN A 68 -11.93 -23.11 -19.33
N LEU A 69 -12.09 -22.03 -18.55
CA LEU A 69 -12.50 -20.72 -19.03
C LEU A 69 -11.43 -20.05 -19.94
N GLN A 70 -10.15 -20.40 -19.76
CA GLN A 70 -9.04 -19.94 -20.60
C GLN A 70 -9.04 -20.59 -21.98
N GLY A 71 -9.62 -21.80 -22.12
CA GLY A 71 -9.71 -22.50 -23.39
C GLY A 71 -10.69 -21.87 -24.39
N ASP A 72 -11.69 -21.13 -23.88
CA ASP A 72 -12.80 -20.57 -24.66
C ASP A 72 -12.70 -19.05 -24.89
N SER A 73 -11.66 -18.38 -24.38
CA SER A 73 -11.52 -16.92 -24.48
C SER A 73 -10.24 -16.52 -25.22
N GLU A 74 -10.36 -15.64 -26.21
CA GLU A 74 -9.22 -14.97 -26.86
C GLU A 74 -8.37 -14.11 -25.89
N ASN A 75 -8.87 -13.92 -24.65
CA ASN A 75 -8.18 -13.24 -23.54
C ASN A 75 -7.68 -14.26 -22.51
N LYS A 76 -6.53 -14.86 -22.76
CA LYS A 76 -5.86 -15.71 -21.76
C LYS A 76 -5.57 -14.90 -20.49
N ILE A 77 -6.10 -15.37 -19.37
CA ILE A 77 -5.87 -14.81 -18.03
C ILE A 77 -4.83 -15.67 -17.34
N GLU A 78 -3.71 -15.11 -16.93
CA GLU A 78 -2.70 -15.80 -16.11
C GLU A 78 -2.67 -15.24 -14.70
N LEU A 79 -2.52 -16.13 -13.73
CA LEU A 79 -2.27 -15.77 -12.33
C LEU A 79 -0.78 -15.52 -12.15
N THR A 80 -0.42 -14.41 -11.54
CA THR A 80 0.94 -14.14 -11.07
C THR A 80 1.25 -14.99 -9.84
N GLU A 81 2.53 -15.10 -9.47
CA GLU A 81 2.97 -15.78 -8.24
C GLU A 81 2.26 -15.26 -6.98
N ASN A 82 1.78 -14.02 -7.00
CA ASN A 82 1.04 -13.37 -5.91
C ASN A 82 -0.49 -13.48 -6.05
N GLY A 83 -1.00 -14.33 -6.95
CA GLY A 83 -2.45 -14.55 -7.13
C GLY A 83 -3.19 -13.44 -7.89
N GLN A 84 -2.49 -12.50 -8.50
CA GLN A 84 -3.12 -11.45 -9.29
C GLN A 84 -3.46 -11.96 -10.70
N VAL A 85 -4.66 -11.61 -11.16
CA VAL A 85 -5.17 -11.97 -12.49
C VAL A 85 -4.76 -10.92 -13.50
N VAL A 86 -3.94 -11.29 -14.50
CA VAL A 86 -3.48 -10.39 -15.56
C VAL A 86 -3.87 -10.94 -16.91
N SER A 87 -4.61 -10.16 -17.71
CA SER A 87 -4.98 -10.55 -19.05
C SER A 87 -3.80 -10.43 -20.03
N GLU A 88 -3.80 -11.24 -21.11
CA GLU A 88 -2.81 -11.11 -22.18
C GLU A 88 -2.81 -9.73 -22.84
N THR A 89 -3.98 -9.10 -22.94
CA THR A 89 -4.11 -7.71 -23.40
C THR A 89 -3.34 -6.73 -22.48
N THR A 90 -3.43 -6.92 -21.18
CA THR A 90 -2.65 -6.10 -20.21
C THR A 90 -1.15 -6.35 -20.39
N LYS A 91 -0.72 -7.59 -20.53
CA LYS A 91 0.69 -7.94 -20.78
C LYS A 91 1.18 -7.35 -22.12
N ALA A 92 0.39 -7.42 -23.18
CA ALA A 92 0.72 -6.84 -24.48
C ALA A 92 0.86 -5.31 -24.39
N ASN A 93 -0.05 -4.64 -23.69
CA ASN A 93 0.01 -3.20 -23.45
C ASN A 93 1.24 -2.82 -22.60
N VAL A 94 1.52 -3.57 -21.55
CA VAL A 94 2.74 -3.39 -20.73
C VAL A 94 3.99 -3.55 -21.61
N ARG A 95 4.09 -4.61 -22.42
CA ARG A 95 5.22 -4.82 -23.35
C ARG A 95 5.38 -3.67 -24.35
N LYS A 96 4.25 -3.15 -24.87
CA LYS A 96 4.25 -2.00 -25.79
C LYS A 96 4.76 -0.72 -25.12
N VAL A 97 4.39 -0.48 -23.87
CA VAL A 97 4.90 0.67 -23.09
C VAL A 97 6.37 0.45 -22.74
N PHE A 98 6.75 -0.75 -22.28
CA PHE A 98 8.12 -1.11 -21.96
C PHE A 98 9.07 -0.93 -23.15
N SER A 99 8.64 -1.23 -24.38
CA SER A 99 9.48 -1.03 -25.57
C SER A 99 9.86 0.44 -25.79
N LYS A 100 9.06 1.37 -25.29
CA LYS A 100 9.29 2.83 -25.39
C LYS A 100 10.10 3.39 -24.23
N MET A 101 10.29 2.61 -23.15
CA MET A 101 11.00 3.07 -21.95
C MET A 101 12.52 2.95 -22.09
N PRO A 102 13.30 3.88 -21.50
CA PRO A 102 14.74 3.76 -21.39
C PRO A 102 15.17 2.47 -20.66
N ALA A 103 16.32 1.89 -21.05
CA ALA A 103 16.78 0.61 -20.54
C ALA A 103 17.09 0.61 -19.03
N ASP A 104 17.56 1.74 -18.50
CA ASP A 104 17.84 1.97 -17.08
C ASP A 104 16.58 1.94 -16.20
N GLN A 105 15.45 2.36 -16.76
CA GLN A 105 14.16 2.28 -16.06
C GLN A 105 13.57 0.87 -16.14
N ARG A 106 13.66 0.21 -17.29
CA ARG A 106 13.18 -1.17 -17.47
C ARG A 106 13.87 -2.17 -16.54
N SER A 107 15.15 -1.97 -16.25
CA SER A 107 15.92 -2.86 -15.37
C SER A 107 15.47 -2.83 -13.90
N LYS A 108 14.63 -1.88 -13.51
CA LYS A 108 14.06 -1.78 -12.15
C LYS A 108 12.90 -2.76 -11.93
N ALA A 109 12.24 -3.20 -13.00
CA ALA A 109 11.18 -4.19 -12.91
C ALA A 109 11.77 -5.59 -12.71
N LYS A 110 11.49 -6.21 -11.57
CA LYS A 110 11.89 -7.58 -11.23
C LYS A 110 10.72 -8.56 -11.32
N THR A 111 9.51 -8.06 -11.13
CA THR A 111 8.27 -8.83 -11.16
C THR A 111 7.35 -8.30 -12.26
N LEU A 112 6.30 -9.04 -12.57
CA LEU A 112 5.25 -8.57 -13.50
C LEU A 112 4.51 -7.37 -12.91
N GLU A 113 4.31 -7.35 -11.58
CA GLU A 113 3.70 -6.22 -10.86
C GLU A 113 4.55 -4.96 -10.99
N ASP A 114 5.87 -5.05 -10.78
CA ASP A 114 6.80 -3.93 -11.03
C ASP A 114 6.68 -3.43 -12.46
N SER A 115 6.57 -4.36 -13.41
CA SER A 115 6.44 -4.05 -14.83
C SER A 115 5.16 -3.27 -15.13
N ILE A 116 4.02 -3.70 -14.57
CA ILE A 116 2.74 -3.01 -14.72
C ILE A 116 2.80 -1.62 -14.11
N ASN A 117 3.29 -1.51 -12.88
CA ASN A 117 3.39 -0.24 -12.16
C ASN A 117 4.32 0.76 -12.87
N LEU A 118 5.47 0.29 -13.33
CA LEU A 118 6.41 1.11 -14.13
C LEU A 118 5.80 1.53 -15.47
N ALA A 119 5.09 0.63 -16.16
CA ALA A 119 4.45 0.95 -17.43
C ALA A 119 3.35 2.00 -17.26
N VAL A 120 2.50 1.86 -16.23
CA VAL A 120 1.45 2.83 -15.91
C VAL A 120 2.08 4.19 -15.59
N GLY A 121 3.07 4.21 -14.70
CA GLY A 121 3.75 5.45 -14.34
C GLY A 121 4.46 6.13 -15.50
N TYR A 122 5.12 5.37 -16.37
CA TYR A 122 5.77 5.89 -17.57
C TYR A 122 4.76 6.45 -18.57
N ASN A 123 3.64 5.74 -18.78
CA ASN A 123 2.58 6.19 -19.68
C ASN A 123 1.96 7.51 -19.19
N ILE A 124 1.63 7.61 -17.91
CA ILE A 124 1.13 8.83 -17.26
C ILE A 124 2.14 9.97 -17.43
N LYS A 125 3.40 9.71 -17.08
CA LYS A 125 4.48 10.71 -17.21
C LYS A 125 4.66 11.16 -18.66
N SER A 126 4.69 10.21 -19.61
CA SER A 126 4.86 10.50 -21.03
C SER A 126 3.70 11.31 -21.58
N ASN A 127 2.45 10.98 -21.22
CA ASN A 127 1.26 11.71 -21.63
C ASN A 127 1.27 13.14 -21.06
N LEU A 128 1.58 13.31 -19.77
CA LEU A 128 1.70 14.62 -19.15
C LEU A 128 2.78 15.47 -19.83
N LEU A 129 4.00 14.92 -20.01
CA LEU A 129 5.10 15.66 -20.64
C LEU A 129 4.84 15.97 -22.13
N THR A 130 4.15 15.07 -22.85
CA THR A 130 3.81 15.31 -24.26
C THR A 130 2.80 16.44 -24.39
N GLN A 131 1.81 16.48 -23.52
CA GLN A 131 0.81 17.54 -23.48
C GLN A 131 1.37 18.89 -22.99
N MET A 132 2.47 18.87 -22.22
CA MET A 132 3.09 20.07 -21.66
C MET A 132 4.11 20.73 -22.59
N LYS A 133 4.67 19.99 -23.57
CA LYS A 133 5.73 20.50 -24.46
C LYS A 133 5.33 21.66 -25.37
N ASP A 134 4.03 21.90 -25.51
CA ASP A 134 3.57 22.86 -26.51
C ASP A 134 3.42 24.30 -26.05
N GLU A 135 3.43 24.63 -24.73
CA GLU A 135 3.11 26.01 -24.32
C GLU A 135 3.96 26.65 -23.19
N ASP A 136 4.64 25.94 -22.29
CA ASP A 136 5.33 26.58 -21.15
C ASP A 136 6.61 25.85 -20.69
N LYS A 137 7.77 26.39 -21.02
CA LYS A 137 9.08 25.92 -20.52
C LYS A 137 9.28 26.13 -19.01
N GLU A 138 8.52 27.03 -18.38
CA GLU A 138 8.58 27.26 -16.91
C GLU A 138 7.89 26.15 -16.11
N ALA A 139 7.07 25.32 -16.75
CA ALA A 139 6.35 24.24 -16.08
C ALA A 139 7.19 22.97 -15.88
N ASP A 140 8.25 22.77 -16.64
CA ASP A 140 9.08 21.54 -16.62
C ASP A 140 9.81 21.37 -15.27
N ASP A 141 10.29 22.47 -14.65
CA ASP A 141 10.96 22.45 -13.34
C ASP A 141 9.98 22.41 -12.15
N ALA A 142 8.71 22.66 -12.41
CA ALA A 142 7.68 22.80 -11.39
C ALA A 142 6.87 21.54 -11.12
N ILE A 143 7.07 20.49 -11.97
CA ILE A 143 6.31 19.24 -11.92
C ILE A 143 7.26 18.07 -11.87
N GLU A 144 7.14 17.28 -10.82
CA GLU A 144 7.86 16.02 -10.66
C GLU A 144 6.86 14.86 -10.67
N VAL A 145 7.06 13.90 -11.58
CA VAL A 145 6.29 12.65 -11.60
C VAL A 145 7.20 11.50 -11.18
N SER A 146 6.89 10.89 -10.06
CA SER A 146 7.59 9.71 -9.55
C SER A 146 6.62 8.55 -9.36
N VAL A 147 7.12 7.34 -9.56
CA VAL A 147 6.37 6.09 -9.32
C VAL A 147 7.03 5.40 -8.15
N ALA A 148 6.29 5.29 -7.05
CA ALA A 148 6.65 4.49 -5.90
C ALA A 148 5.55 3.44 -5.74
N GLU A 149 5.83 2.23 -6.12
CA GLU A 149 4.92 1.09 -6.23
C GLU A 149 3.88 1.00 -5.10
N PRO A 150 2.62 0.79 -5.40
CA PRO A 150 1.88 0.90 -6.67
C PRO A 150 1.34 2.32 -6.94
N VAL A 151 1.90 3.34 -6.32
CA VAL A 151 1.39 4.71 -6.27
C VAL A 151 2.12 5.60 -7.28
N VAL A 152 1.37 6.24 -8.17
CA VAL A 152 1.90 7.31 -9.01
C VAL A 152 1.76 8.64 -8.26
N ARG A 153 2.86 9.35 -8.15
CA ARG A 153 2.94 10.64 -7.45
C ARG A 153 3.26 11.76 -8.42
N ILE A 154 2.38 12.74 -8.49
CA ILE A 154 2.57 13.98 -9.23
C ILE A 154 2.78 15.09 -8.20
N THR A 155 3.97 15.67 -8.14
CA THR A 155 4.31 16.75 -7.21
C THR A 155 4.33 18.08 -7.95
N LEU A 156 3.59 19.05 -7.45
CA LEU A 156 3.45 20.39 -8.01
C LEU A 156 3.93 21.42 -6.98
N THR A 157 4.78 22.34 -7.39
CA THR A 157 5.20 23.44 -6.51
C THR A 157 4.04 24.43 -6.27
N ASP A 158 4.00 25.01 -5.09
CA ASP A 158 2.96 25.99 -4.71
C ASP A 158 2.85 27.17 -5.67
N LYS A 159 3.97 27.64 -6.20
CA LYS A 159 4.01 28.79 -7.12
C LYS A 159 3.19 28.58 -8.39
N VAL A 160 3.06 27.34 -8.83
CA VAL A 160 2.28 26.99 -10.03
C VAL A 160 0.79 26.97 -9.73
N LEU A 161 0.41 26.49 -8.52
CA LEU A 161 -0.99 26.30 -8.17
C LEU A 161 -1.65 27.51 -7.51
N PHE A 162 -0.89 28.27 -6.71
CA PHE A 162 -1.46 29.30 -5.82
C PHE A 162 -0.71 30.62 -5.92
N LYS A 163 -1.44 31.72 -5.74
CA LYS A 163 -0.82 32.99 -5.43
C LYS A 163 -0.21 32.98 -4.03
N SER A 164 0.82 33.79 -3.81
CA SER A 164 1.45 33.90 -2.49
C SER A 164 0.42 34.24 -1.41
N GLY A 165 0.45 33.47 -0.31
CA GLY A 165 -0.49 33.63 0.81
C GLY A 165 -1.91 33.13 0.54
N SER A 166 -2.20 32.56 -0.64
CA SER A 166 -3.52 32.06 -1.01
C SER A 166 -3.59 30.52 -0.87
N TYR A 167 -4.78 30.03 -0.63
CA TYR A 167 -5.13 28.61 -0.77
C TYR A 167 -6.07 28.35 -1.97
N TRP A 168 -6.53 29.38 -2.65
CA TRP A 168 -7.33 29.25 -3.86
C TRP A 168 -6.44 28.99 -5.07
N VAL A 169 -6.82 27.98 -5.87
CA VAL A 169 -6.13 27.68 -7.13
C VAL A 169 -6.16 28.90 -8.06
N ASP A 170 -4.99 29.27 -8.56
CA ASP A 170 -4.89 30.34 -9.57
C ASP A 170 -5.43 29.83 -10.91
N LYS A 171 -6.12 30.71 -11.65
CA LYS A 171 -6.64 30.40 -12.99
C LYS A 171 -5.54 29.95 -13.96
N LYS A 172 -4.32 30.42 -13.78
CA LYS A 172 -3.16 30.03 -14.59
C LYS A 172 -2.85 28.53 -14.46
N ALA A 173 -3.18 27.90 -13.33
CA ALA A 173 -2.99 26.47 -13.09
C ALA A 173 -4.08 25.59 -13.76
N TYR A 174 -5.13 26.18 -14.31
CA TYR A 174 -6.26 25.39 -14.82
C TYR A 174 -5.87 24.51 -16.00
N ASN A 175 -5.04 24.98 -16.92
CA ASN A 175 -4.59 24.17 -18.06
C ASN A 175 -3.78 22.95 -17.59
N LEU A 176 -2.91 23.14 -16.59
CA LEU A 176 -2.16 22.04 -15.98
C LEU A 176 -3.08 21.04 -15.28
N LEU A 177 -4.02 21.53 -14.46
CA LEU A 177 -4.98 20.68 -13.76
C LEU A 177 -5.93 19.97 -14.71
N ALA A 178 -6.30 20.57 -15.85
CA ALA A 178 -7.09 19.93 -16.89
C ALA A 178 -6.37 18.69 -17.46
N ARG A 179 -5.08 18.82 -17.80
CA ARG A 179 -4.26 17.71 -18.31
C ARG A 179 -4.11 16.57 -17.29
N ILE A 180 -3.90 16.94 -16.01
CA ILE A 180 -3.87 15.96 -14.93
C ILE A 180 -5.22 15.26 -14.80
N ALA A 181 -6.33 16.00 -14.91
CA ALA A 181 -7.68 15.45 -14.85
C ALA A 181 -7.98 14.51 -16.02
N GLU A 182 -7.52 14.81 -17.23
CA GLU A 182 -7.64 13.89 -18.39
C GLU A 182 -6.97 12.54 -18.10
N VAL A 183 -5.76 12.56 -17.51
CA VAL A 183 -5.06 11.34 -17.10
C VAL A 183 -5.82 10.61 -15.99
N ILE A 184 -6.31 11.34 -14.98
CA ILE A 184 -7.11 10.77 -13.90
C ILE A 184 -8.40 10.11 -14.43
N ASN A 185 -9.07 10.75 -15.38
CA ASN A 185 -10.31 10.26 -15.96
C ASN A 185 -10.09 9.06 -16.90
N SER A 186 -8.91 8.95 -17.51
CA SER A 186 -8.55 7.75 -18.28
C SER A 186 -8.32 6.50 -17.41
N GLU A 187 -8.13 6.69 -16.09
CA GLU A 187 -7.86 5.62 -15.13
C GLU A 187 -8.98 5.53 -14.04
N PRO A 188 -10.17 5.00 -14.39
CA PRO A 188 -11.34 5.04 -13.50
C PRO A 188 -11.21 4.19 -12.24
N ASN A 189 -10.27 3.25 -12.20
CA ASN A 189 -10.06 2.31 -11.08
C ASN A 189 -9.03 2.82 -10.05
N MET A 190 -8.74 4.12 -10.05
CA MET A 190 -7.83 4.74 -9.10
C MET A 190 -8.56 5.74 -8.20
N ASP A 191 -8.21 5.77 -6.92
CA ASP A 191 -8.53 6.85 -6.01
C ASP A 191 -7.45 7.91 -6.07
N ILE A 192 -7.86 9.16 -5.91
CA ILE A 192 -6.98 10.31 -6.06
C ILE A 192 -6.88 11.02 -4.72
N ARG A 193 -5.70 10.98 -4.12
CA ARG A 193 -5.43 11.74 -2.91
C ARG A 193 -4.61 12.97 -3.23
N VAL A 194 -5.13 14.12 -2.89
CA VAL A 194 -4.42 15.40 -2.96
C VAL A 194 -3.86 15.72 -1.59
N GLU A 195 -2.55 15.80 -1.46
CA GLU A 195 -1.86 16.14 -0.22
C GLU A 195 -1.22 17.53 -0.32
N GLY A 196 -1.63 18.44 0.56
CA GLY A 196 -1.00 19.75 0.72
C GLY A 196 0.15 19.70 1.73
N HIS A 197 1.26 20.37 1.41
CA HIS A 197 2.43 20.51 2.29
C HIS A 197 2.80 21.99 2.45
N ALA A 198 3.26 22.34 3.63
CA ALA A 198 3.79 23.67 3.95
C ALA A 198 5.28 23.58 4.31
N ASP A 199 5.95 24.72 4.37
CA ASP A 199 7.24 24.85 5.05
C ASP A 199 7.06 25.07 6.56
N ASN A 200 8.16 25.21 7.30
CA ASN A 200 8.14 25.40 8.74
C ASN A 200 7.92 26.86 9.21
N MET A 201 7.68 27.78 8.29
CA MET A 201 7.46 29.18 8.66
C MET A 201 6.08 29.34 9.29
N LYS A 202 6.02 30.14 10.35
CA LYS A 202 4.75 30.53 10.96
C LYS A 202 3.99 31.47 10.05
N LEU A 203 2.70 31.30 9.99
CA LEU A 203 1.81 32.22 9.28
C LEU A 203 1.74 33.55 10.01
N SER A 204 1.39 34.61 9.28
CA SER A 204 1.17 35.94 9.87
C SER A 204 0.01 35.91 10.87
N GLU A 205 0.15 36.58 12.01
CA GLU A 205 -0.91 36.69 13.03
C GLU A 205 -2.18 37.37 12.47
N LYS A 206 -2.06 38.13 11.39
CA LYS A 206 -3.20 38.75 10.68
C LYS A 206 -3.87 37.81 9.68
N SER A 207 -3.37 36.56 9.54
CA SER A 207 -3.95 35.57 8.63
C SER A 207 -5.25 35.05 9.23
N TYR A 208 -6.27 34.88 8.39
CA TYR A 208 -7.48 34.11 8.74
C TYR A 208 -7.26 32.58 8.70
N ILE A 209 -6.07 32.14 8.28
CA ILE A 209 -5.62 30.74 8.30
C ILE A 209 -4.95 30.53 9.65
N VAL A 210 -5.39 29.52 10.39
CA VAL A 210 -4.99 29.30 11.78
C VAL A 210 -3.52 28.87 11.87
N ASP A 211 -3.11 27.90 11.07
CA ASP A 211 -1.79 27.30 11.09
C ASP A 211 -1.44 26.61 9.77
N ASN A 212 -0.28 25.95 9.71
CA ASN A 212 0.16 25.19 8.54
C ASN A 212 -0.69 23.93 8.28
N TRP A 213 -1.40 23.40 9.27
CA TRP A 213 -2.38 22.33 9.06
C TRP A 213 -3.58 22.88 8.27
N ASP A 214 -4.15 23.98 8.74
CA ASP A 214 -5.28 24.62 8.08
C ASP A 214 -4.92 25.06 6.63
N LEU A 215 -3.72 25.65 6.45
CA LEU A 215 -3.23 26.05 5.13
C LEU A 215 -3.13 24.85 4.18
N SER A 216 -2.47 23.78 4.61
CA SER A 216 -2.20 22.61 3.78
C SER A 216 -3.49 21.86 3.40
N ILE A 217 -4.44 21.73 4.35
CA ILE A 217 -5.75 21.11 4.10
C ILE A 217 -6.58 21.96 3.14
N ARG A 218 -6.65 23.28 3.33
CA ARG A 218 -7.42 24.19 2.46
C ARG A 218 -6.88 24.18 1.03
N ARG A 219 -5.57 24.12 0.85
CA ARG A 219 -4.93 24.02 -0.46
C ARG A 219 -5.30 22.73 -1.16
N ALA A 220 -5.18 21.59 -0.47
CA ALA A 220 -5.60 20.30 -1.00
C ALA A 220 -7.08 20.29 -1.38
N ALA A 221 -7.95 20.79 -0.50
CA ALA A 221 -9.38 20.90 -0.77
C ALA A 221 -9.72 21.84 -1.95
N SER A 222 -8.94 22.92 -2.15
CA SER A 222 -9.12 23.79 -3.30
C SER A 222 -8.78 23.11 -4.62
N VAL A 223 -7.71 22.30 -4.65
CA VAL A 223 -7.37 21.49 -5.83
C VAL A 223 -8.43 20.44 -6.10
N VAL A 224 -8.87 19.71 -5.07
CA VAL A 224 -9.96 18.70 -5.18
C VAL A 224 -11.21 19.34 -5.78
N ARG A 225 -11.69 20.47 -5.23
CA ARG A 225 -12.85 21.19 -5.78
C ARG A 225 -12.65 21.65 -7.22
N THR A 226 -11.42 21.97 -7.60
CA THR A 226 -11.13 22.37 -8.98
C THR A 226 -11.19 21.18 -9.92
N LEU A 227 -10.64 20.04 -9.52
CA LEU A 227 -10.71 18.78 -10.28
C LEU A 227 -12.16 18.29 -10.44
N GLU A 228 -12.94 18.34 -9.37
CA GLU A 228 -14.35 17.94 -9.37
C GLU A 228 -15.21 18.87 -10.20
N ASN A 229 -15.25 20.17 -9.85
CA ASN A 229 -16.25 21.09 -10.39
C ASN A 229 -15.91 21.65 -11.78
N LYS A 230 -14.64 21.58 -12.22
CA LYS A 230 -14.21 22.12 -13.51
C LYS A 230 -13.79 21.05 -14.52
N PHE A 231 -13.29 19.93 -14.02
CA PHE A 231 -12.70 18.90 -14.86
C PHE A 231 -13.39 17.54 -14.70
N GLU A 232 -14.56 17.50 -14.04
CA GLU A 232 -15.47 16.37 -13.97
C GLU A 232 -14.83 15.09 -13.42
N VAL A 233 -13.83 15.22 -12.53
CA VAL A 233 -13.28 14.08 -11.80
C VAL A 233 -14.30 13.65 -10.74
N GLY A 234 -14.66 12.35 -10.73
CA GLY A 234 -15.66 11.84 -9.79
C GLY A 234 -15.30 12.11 -8.32
N GLY A 235 -16.19 12.78 -7.59
CA GLY A 235 -15.98 13.17 -6.19
C GLY A 235 -15.81 11.98 -5.25
N ASP A 236 -16.40 10.83 -5.58
CA ASP A 236 -16.25 9.54 -4.87
C ASP A 236 -14.82 8.99 -4.88
N ARG A 237 -13.99 9.48 -5.80
CA ARG A 237 -12.58 9.09 -5.97
C ARG A 237 -11.61 10.08 -5.34
N LEU A 238 -12.07 11.24 -4.90
CA LEU A 238 -11.23 12.36 -4.49
C LEU A 238 -11.09 12.43 -2.97
N ILE A 239 -9.84 12.49 -2.49
CA ILE A 239 -9.49 12.64 -1.08
C ILE A 239 -8.61 13.88 -0.92
N ALA A 240 -9.00 14.81 -0.06
CA ALA A 240 -8.16 15.93 0.33
C ALA A 240 -7.47 15.66 1.67
N SER A 241 -6.18 15.91 1.76
CA SER A 241 -5.40 15.75 2.99
C SER A 241 -4.34 16.85 3.16
N GLY A 242 -3.95 17.13 4.40
CA GLY A 242 -2.88 18.06 4.72
C GLY A 242 -1.79 17.38 5.53
N ARG A 243 -0.54 17.81 5.34
CA ARG A 243 0.65 17.31 6.06
C ARG A 243 1.36 18.38 6.86
N SER A 244 0.82 19.61 6.87
CA SER A 244 1.50 20.74 7.52
C SER A 244 2.97 20.83 7.04
N HIS A 245 3.91 21.04 7.93
CA HIS A 245 5.36 21.07 7.66
C HIS A 245 6.10 19.79 8.11
N TYR A 246 5.36 18.74 8.52
CA TYR A 246 5.96 17.53 9.12
C TYR A 246 6.52 16.52 8.11
N TYR A 247 6.38 16.80 6.81
CA TYR A 247 6.88 15.89 5.77
C TYR A 247 7.78 16.64 4.78
N PRO A 248 8.92 17.19 5.25
CA PRO A 248 9.82 17.97 4.38
C PRO A 248 10.55 17.05 3.40
N VAL A 249 10.77 17.56 2.18
CA VAL A 249 11.60 16.91 1.12
C VAL A 249 12.94 17.60 0.96
N ALA A 250 13.11 18.79 1.57
CA ALA A 250 14.34 19.56 1.57
C ALA A 250 14.52 20.29 2.91
N ASP A 251 15.73 20.81 3.12
CA ASP A 251 16.03 21.54 4.35
C ASP A 251 15.23 22.85 4.45
N ASN A 252 14.48 23.00 5.55
CA ASN A 252 13.69 24.20 5.85
C ASN A 252 14.54 25.43 6.24
N SER A 253 15.83 25.27 6.52
CA SER A 253 16.72 26.37 6.88
C SER A 253 16.96 27.29 5.68
N THR A 254 16.94 26.77 4.45
CA THR A 254 17.17 27.53 3.21
C THR A 254 15.86 27.99 2.57
N SER A 255 15.88 29.07 1.81
CA SER A 255 14.73 29.57 1.07
C SER A 255 14.31 28.62 -0.05
N GLU A 256 15.28 28.02 -0.70
CA GLU A 256 15.13 27.02 -1.77
C GLU A 256 14.50 25.74 -1.23
N GLY A 257 14.98 25.27 -0.08
CA GLY A 257 14.41 24.09 0.58
C GLY A 257 12.97 24.33 1.02
N ARG A 258 12.67 25.49 1.62
CA ARG A 258 11.28 25.86 1.94
C ARG A 258 10.39 25.93 0.70
N ALA A 259 10.91 26.45 -0.42
CA ALA A 259 10.14 26.50 -1.67
C ALA A 259 9.80 25.08 -2.19
N LYS A 260 10.71 24.10 -2.06
CA LYS A 260 10.44 22.69 -2.39
C LYS A 260 9.45 22.03 -1.41
N ASN A 261 9.49 22.42 -0.13
CA ASN A 261 8.58 21.90 0.88
C ASN A 261 7.15 22.42 0.68
N ARG A 262 6.97 23.65 0.21
CA ARG A 262 5.67 24.19 -0.20
C ARG A 262 5.25 23.56 -1.53
N ARG A 263 4.52 22.47 -1.46
CA ARG A 263 4.09 21.67 -2.60
C ARG A 263 2.70 21.07 -2.39
N THR A 264 2.09 20.70 -3.47
CA THR A 264 0.90 19.86 -3.48
C THR A 264 1.23 18.56 -4.23
N THR A 265 0.93 17.43 -3.63
CA THR A 265 1.17 16.11 -4.21
C THR A 265 -0.16 15.47 -4.55
N ILE A 266 -0.33 15.02 -5.80
CA ILE A 266 -1.47 14.26 -6.26
C ILE A 266 -1.02 12.80 -6.36
N LEU A 267 -1.64 11.92 -5.58
CA LEU A 267 -1.35 10.50 -5.52
C LEU A 267 -2.47 9.74 -6.22
N LEU A 268 -2.13 8.96 -7.21
CA LEU A 268 -3.03 8.00 -7.85
C LEU A 268 -2.85 6.66 -7.16
N LEU A 269 -3.91 6.21 -6.48
CA LEU A 269 -3.93 5.03 -5.63
C LEU A 269 -4.82 3.96 -6.27
N PRO A 270 -4.32 2.78 -6.62
CA PRO A 270 -5.16 1.70 -7.12
C PRO A 270 -6.24 1.31 -6.10
N LYS A 271 -7.48 1.10 -6.56
CA LYS A 271 -8.59 0.58 -5.73
C LYS A 271 -8.41 -0.91 -5.49
N ILE A 272 -7.67 -1.25 -4.45
CA ILE A 272 -7.38 -2.65 -4.09
C ILE A 272 -8.69 -3.41 -3.78
N ASP A 273 -9.67 -2.75 -3.16
CA ASP A 273 -10.94 -3.36 -2.76
C ASP A 273 -11.75 -3.90 -3.95
N ARG A 274 -11.70 -3.27 -5.12
CA ARG A 274 -12.34 -3.78 -6.34
C ARG A 274 -11.68 -5.04 -6.89
N TYR A 275 -10.39 -5.24 -6.67
CA TYR A 275 -9.73 -6.49 -7.03
C TYR A 275 -10.15 -7.63 -6.09
N MET A 276 -10.38 -7.31 -4.80
CA MET A 276 -10.87 -8.29 -3.82
C MET A 276 -12.33 -8.69 -4.06
N GLU A 277 -13.19 -7.78 -4.54
CA GLU A 277 -14.59 -8.09 -4.90
C GLU A 277 -14.69 -9.05 -6.09
N ILE A 278 -13.73 -9.00 -7.03
CA ILE A 278 -13.68 -9.93 -8.18
C ILE A 278 -13.28 -11.34 -7.71
N LEU A 279 -12.49 -11.44 -6.64
CA LEU A 279 -12.04 -12.72 -6.07
C LEU A 279 -13.10 -13.36 -5.18
N ASN A 280 -14.10 -12.60 -4.72
CA ASN A 280 -15.19 -13.08 -3.84
C ASN A 280 -16.49 -13.40 -4.60
N LYS A 281 -16.50 -13.32 -5.91
CA LYS A 281 -17.59 -13.75 -6.81
C LYS A 281 -17.23 -15.01 -7.58
#